data_1344dfa4f755f4e55b3310640d299ec2
#
_entry.id   1344dfa4f755f4e55b3310640d299ec2
#
_cell.length_a   1.000
_cell.length_b   1.000
_cell.length_c   1.000
_cell.angle_alpha   90.00
_cell.angle_beta   90.00
_cell.angle_gamma   90.00
#
_symmetry.space_group_name_H-M   'P 1'
#
loop_
_entity.id
_entity.type
_entity.pdbx_description
1 polymer ?
#
loop_
_entity_poly.entity_id
_entity_poly.type
_entity_poly.pdbx_seq_one_letter_code
_entity_poly.pdbx_strand_id
1 'polypeptide(L)'
;MFKIISQKPLSVWSLIASLYTTQYLGLSFFSVALVAILRKQGASLEQISSVYVLGMIGACKFLWSPIVDKFRFTPKIGHFRGWLLLMQSLLVVLLCFISSLDVATNFSMVYLLCIFMAICGATQDIATDGLVCSLLTEKERGIGNGIQTAGGMFGFMIGAGLVLMAYPSVGWQVAVLILAAGTAVSWVQLLFFKEPEFHIQPYQGWQAVS
;
A
#
# COMPACT_ATOMS: atom_id res chain seq x y z
N MET A 1 25.36 -2.83 24.71
CA MET A 1 25.75 -2.13 23.49
C MET A 1 24.58 -2.06 22.50
N PHE A 2 23.44 -1.53 22.94
CA PHE A 2 22.28 -1.23 22.08
C PHE A 2 21.63 0.05 22.62
N LYS A 3 22.25 1.19 22.29
CA LYS A 3 21.68 2.50 22.58
C LYS A 3 21.59 3.30 21.29
N ILE A 4 20.87 2.75 20.30
CA ILE A 4 20.30 3.54 19.21
C ILE A 4 18.84 3.76 19.62
N ILE A 5 18.64 4.60 20.63
CA ILE A 5 17.30 5.05 20.97
C ILE A 5 16.97 6.10 19.90
N SER A 6 16.19 5.70 18.91
CA SER A 6 15.52 6.64 18.02
C SER A 6 14.80 7.68 18.88
N GLN A 7 14.99 8.96 18.58
CA GLN A 7 14.29 10.06 19.27
C GLN A 7 12.82 10.17 18.86
N LYS A 8 12.37 9.31 17.92
CA LYS A 8 11.00 9.34 17.41
C LYS A 8 10.04 8.59 18.33
N PRO A 9 8.82 9.13 18.52
CA PRO A 9 7.80 8.47 19.32
C PRO A 9 7.39 7.13 18.67
N LEU A 10 6.97 6.18 19.52
CA LEU A 10 6.54 4.84 19.07
C LEU A 10 5.40 4.91 18.06
N SER A 11 4.56 5.94 18.14
CA SER A 11 3.46 6.19 17.19
C SER A 11 3.93 6.39 15.75
N VAL A 12 5.10 6.99 15.52
CA VAL A 12 5.68 7.14 14.18
C VAL A 12 6.17 5.80 13.65
N TRP A 13 6.83 4.99 14.46
CA TRP A 13 7.29 3.66 14.07
C TRP A 13 6.13 2.71 13.80
N SER A 14 5.06 2.76 14.60
CA SER A 14 3.85 1.96 14.36
C SER A 14 3.13 2.39 13.08
N LEU A 15 3.10 3.69 12.77
CA LEU A 15 2.55 4.18 11.50
C LEU A 15 3.37 3.66 10.31
N ILE A 16 4.70 3.76 10.35
CA ILE A 16 5.57 3.24 9.29
C ILE A 16 5.35 1.74 9.09
N ALA A 17 5.30 0.97 10.18
CA ALA A 17 5.06 -0.47 10.12
C ALA A 17 3.69 -0.79 9.50
N SER A 18 2.63 -0.10 9.91
CA SER A 18 1.30 -0.33 9.35
C SER A 18 1.18 0.09 7.89
N LEU A 19 1.82 1.19 7.48
CA LEU A 19 1.85 1.62 6.08
C LEU A 19 2.51 0.57 5.18
N TYR A 20 3.68 0.06 5.55
CA TYR A 20 4.33 -1.00 4.78
C TYR A 20 3.56 -2.32 4.82
N THR A 21 2.91 -2.64 5.94
CA THR A 21 2.05 -3.84 6.00
C THR A 21 0.87 -3.71 5.04
N THR A 22 0.16 -2.60 5.05
CA THR A 22 -1.02 -2.39 4.20
C THR A 22 -0.67 -2.30 2.71
N GLN A 23 0.50 -1.80 2.37
CA GLN A 23 0.99 -1.76 1.00
C GLN A 23 1.08 -3.16 0.37
N TYR A 24 1.53 -4.16 1.12
CA TYR A 24 1.68 -5.52 0.64
C TYR A 24 0.39 -6.34 0.70
N LEU A 25 -0.65 -5.89 1.42
CA LEU A 25 -1.93 -6.59 1.48
C LEU A 25 -2.55 -6.77 0.08
N GLY A 26 -2.65 -5.68 -0.68
CA GLY A 26 -3.21 -5.71 -2.03
C GLY A 26 -2.38 -6.53 -3.00
N LEU A 27 -1.06 -6.34 -2.99
CA LEU A 27 -0.14 -7.05 -3.89
C LEU A 27 -0.19 -8.57 -3.67
N SER A 28 -0.16 -9.02 -2.43
CA SER A 28 -0.20 -10.45 -2.08
C SER A 28 -1.58 -11.05 -2.34
N PHE A 29 -2.64 -10.28 -2.13
CA PHE A 29 -4.00 -10.68 -2.50
C PHE A 29 -4.10 -10.99 -3.99
N PHE A 30 -3.66 -10.08 -4.88
CA PHE A 30 -3.70 -10.34 -6.32
C PHE A 30 -2.85 -11.53 -6.72
N SER A 31 -1.58 -11.55 -6.29
CA SER A 31 -0.60 -12.49 -6.81
C SER A 31 -0.80 -13.91 -6.29
N VAL A 32 -1.47 -14.08 -5.15
CA VAL A 32 -1.62 -15.41 -4.51
C VAL A 32 -3.08 -15.74 -4.22
N ALA A 33 -3.77 -14.95 -3.40
CA ALA A 33 -5.10 -15.34 -2.92
C ALA A 33 -6.14 -15.33 -4.04
N LEU A 34 -6.23 -14.24 -4.83
CA LEU A 34 -7.18 -14.13 -5.93
C LEU A 34 -6.91 -15.21 -6.99
N VAL A 35 -5.65 -15.46 -7.35
CA VAL A 35 -5.26 -16.50 -8.31
C VAL A 35 -5.68 -17.88 -7.83
N ALA A 36 -5.44 -18.21 -6.56
CA ALA A 36 -5.81 -19.51 -5.99
C ALA A 36 -7.33 -19.69 -5.94
N ILE A 37 -8.08 -18.64 -5.59
CA ILE A 37 -9.54 -18.65 -5.56
C ILE A 37 -10.12 -18.82 -6.97
N LEU A 38 -9.64 -18.06 -7.94
CA LEU A 38 -10.04 -18.18 -9.35
C LEU A 38 -9.77 -19.58 -9.90
N ARG A 39 -8.58 -20.12 -9.61
CA ARG A 39 -8.23 -21.49 -10.05
C ARG A 39 -9.19 -22.53 -9.45
N LYS A 40 -9.55 -22.39 -8.16
CA LYS A 40 -10.50 -23.28 -7.48
C LYS A 40 -11.91 -23.17 -8.10
N GLN A 41 -12.28 -22.01 -8.61
CA GLN A 41 -13.58 -21.76 -9.25
C GLN A 41 -13.58 -22.14 -10.74
N GLY A 42 -12.49 -22.70 -11.28
CA GLY A 42 -12.42 -23.14 -12.67
C GLY A 42 -12.15 -22.03 -13.69
N ALA A 43 -11.59 -20.90 -13.27
CA ALA A 43 -11.21 -19.82 -14.17
C ALA A 43 -10.20 -20.29 -15.23
N SER A 44 -10.30 -19.72 -16.44
CA SER A 44 -9.41 -20.04 -17.55
C SER A 44 -7.96 -19.61 -17.27
N LEU A 45 -6.99 -20.24 -17.94
CA LEU A 45 -5.58 -19.83 -17.84
C LEU A 45 -5.37 -18.38 -18.30
N GLU A 46 -6.15 -17.90 -19.25
CA GLU A 46 -6.12 -16.52 -19.72
C GLU A 46 -6.53 -15.54 -18.62
N GLN A 47 -7.63 -15.85 -17.91
CA GLN A 47 -8.08 -15.05 -16.75
C GLN A 47 -7.02 -15.02 -15.63
N ILE A 48 -6.39 -16.14 -15.33
CA ILE A 48 -5.34 -16.22 -14.32
C ILE A 48 -4.10 -15.44 -14.76
N SER A 49 -3.70 -15.55 -16.01
CA SER A 49 -2.56 -14.84 -16.57
C SER A 49 -2.75 -13.32 -16.53
N SER A 50 -3.97 -12.83 -16.81
CA SER A 50 -4.28 -11.41 -16.77
C SER A 50 -4.11 -10.82 -15.37
N VAL A 51 -4.41 -11.59 -14.30
CA VAL A 51 -4.20 -11.15 -12.92
C VAL A 51 -2.72 -10.91 -12.61
N TYR A 52 -1.81 -11.72 -13.13
CA TYR A 52 -0.36 -11.50 -12.93
C TYR A 52 0.15 -10.21 -13.58
N VAL A 53 -0.49 -9.74 -14.65
CA VAL A 53 -0.16 -8.46 -15.30
C VAL A 53 -0.37 -7.27 -14.35
N LEU A 54 -1.28 -7.38 -13.37
CA LEU A 54 -1.48 -6.33 -12.36
C LEU A 54 -0.21 -6.00 -11.57
N GLY A 55 0.66 -6.99 -11.34
CA GLY A 55 1.95 -6.79 -10.68
C GLY A 55 2.89 -5.86 -11.47
N MET A 56 2.76 -5.80 -12.80
CA MET A 56 3.58 -4.91 -13.64
C MET A 56 3.23 -3.42 -13.45
N ILE A 57 2.00 -3.12 -13.01
CA ILE A 57 1.58 -1.74 -12.73
C ILE A 57 2.51 -1.12 -11.66
N GLY A 58 2.81 -1.89 -10.61
CA GLY A 58 3.76 -1.44 -9.57
C GLY A 58 5.17 -1.16 -10.11
N ALA A 59 5.63 -1.94 -11.09
CA ALA A 59 6.93 -1.70 -11.73
C ALA A 59 6.95 -0.41 -12.57
N CYS A 60 5.79 -0.01 -13.12
CA CYS A 60 5.65 1.19 -13.93
C CYS A 60 5.43 2.49 -13.10
N LYS A 61 5.38 2.42 -11.77
CA LYS A 61 5.10 3.56 -10.88
C LYS A 61 6.03 4.77 -11.11
N PHE A 62 7.24 4.56 -11.61
CA PHE A 62 8.20 5.62 -11.91
C PHE A 62 7.68 6.62 -12.97
N LEU A 63 6.75 6.19 -13.83
CA LEU A 63 6.18 7.06 -14.88
C LEU A 63 5.35 8.20 -14.30
N TRP A 64 4.71 7.99 -13.15
CA TRP A 64 3.87 9.00 -12.51
C TRP A 64 4.38 9.46 -11.13
N SER A 65 5.47 8.90 -10.63
CA SER A 65 6.06 9.37 -9.37
C SER A 65 6.36 10.87 -9.36
N PRO A 66 6.81 11.52 -10.47
CA PRO A 66 7.02 12.97 -10.48
C PRO A 66 5.73 13.78 -10.26
N ILE A 67 4.57 13.21 -10.60
CA ILE A 67 3.27 13.85 -10.36
C ILE A 67 2.98 13.85 -8.85
N VAL A 68 3.21 12.71 -8.18
CA VAL A 68 3.03 12.58 -6.73
C VAL A 68 3.97 13.53 -5.99
N ASP A 69 5.22 13.66 -6.42
CA ASP A 69 6.21 14.53 -5.80
C ASP A 69 5.90 16.02 -6.01
N LYS A 70 5.35 16.38 -7.17
CA LYS A 70 5.07 17.78 -7.54
C LYS A 70 3.73 18.27 -7.00
N PHE A 71 2.69 17.43 -7.04
CA PHE A 71 1.34 17.83 -6.64
C PHE A 71 1.21 17.81 -5.12
N ARG A 72 1.05 18.98 -4.53
CA ARG A 72 0.97 19.16 -3.07
C ARG A 72 -0.46 19.45 -2.65
N PHE A 73 -0.88 18.76 -1.59
CA PHE A 73 -2.08 19.11 -0.85
C PHE A 73 -1.84 20.39 -0.02
N THR A 74 -2.90 20.91 0.58
CA THR A 74 -2.79 22.08 1.45
C THR A 74 -1.83 21.80 2.64
N PRO A 75 -1.10 22.81 3.15
CA PRO A 75 -0.18 22.63 4.29
C PRO A 75 -0.83 21.99 5.52
N LYS A 76 -2.14 22.23 5.72
CA LYS A 76 -2.89 21.63 6.84
C LYS A 76 -3.04 20.12 6.75
N ILE A 77 -3.10 19.58 5.53
CA ILE A 77 -3.26 18.13 5.30
C ILE A 77 -1.89 17.44 5.29
N GLY A 78 -0.85 18.11 4.81
CA GLY A 78 0.45 17.54 4.53
C GLY A 78 0.55 17.03 3.09
N HIS A 79 1.78 16.88 2.58
CA HIS A 79 2.03 16.46 1.21
C HIS A 79 1.81 14.96 1.02
N PHE A 80 2.62 14.14 1.66
CA PHE A 80 2.53 12.68 1.55
C PHE A 80 1.31 12.13 2.29
N ARG A 81 0.97 12.71 3.45
CA ARG A 81 -0.23 12.33 4.20
C ARG A 81 -1.49 12.51 3.36
N GLY A 82 -1.59 13.59 2.57
CA GLY A 82 -2.73 13.83 1.68
C GLY A 82 -2.89 12.71 0.63
N TRP A 83 -1.79 12.33 -0.02
CA TRP A 83 -1.77 11.22 -0.97
C TRP A 83 -2.15 9.89 -0.30
N LEU A 84 -1.58 9.60 0.87
CA LEU A 84 -1.87 8.36 1.61
C LEU A 84 -3.33 8.27 2.04
N LEU A 85 -3.91 9.35 2.59
CA LEU A 85 -5.32 9.38 2.94
C LEU A 85 -6.22 9.16 1.73
N LEU A 86 -5.92 9.79 0.58
CA LEU A 86 -6.68 9.61 -0.65
C LEU A 86 -6.59 8.17 -1.16
N MET A 87 -5.38 7.65 -1.30
CA MET A 87 -5.18 6.30 -1.86
C MET A 87 -5.78 5.22 -0.97
N GLN A 88 -5.59 5.31 0.35
CA GLN A 88 -6.16 4.31 1.27
C GLN A 88 -7.70 4.41 1.36
N SER A 89 -8.28 5.61 1.27
CA SER A 89 -9.74 5.77 1.16
C SER A 89 -10.27 5.07 -0.08
N LEU A 90 -9.62 5.29 -1.23
CA LEU A 90 -10.00 4.62 -2.49
C LEU A 90 -9.83 3.10 -2.38
N LEU A 91 -8.73 2.61 -1.79
CA LEU A 91 -8.49 1.19 -1.60
C LEU A 91 -9.58 0.53 -0.73
N VAL A 92 -9.94 1.15 0.38
CA VAL A 92 -11.03 0.65 1.25
C VAL A 92 -12.34 0.60 0.50
N VAL A 93 -12.72 1.66 -0.22
CA VAL A 93 -13.94 1.71 -1.03
C VAL A 93 -13.94 0.63 -2.12
N LEU A 94 -12.83 0.48 -2.86
CA LEU A 94 -12.69 -0.53 -3.91
C LEU A 94 -12.80 -1.95 -3.33
N LEU A 95 -12.16 -2.23 -2.18
CA LEU A 95 -12.25 -3.53 -1.51
C LEU A 95 -13.68 -3.81 -1.04
N CYS A 96 -14.38 -2.83 -0.45
CA CYS A 96 -15.79 -2.99 -0.08
C CYS A 96 -16.66 -3.28 -1.31
N PHE A 97 -16.39 -2.62 -2.44
CA PHE A 97 -17.13 -2.87 -3.67
C PHE A 97 -16.83 -4.26 -4.26
N ILE A 98 -15.56 -4.66 -4.33
CA ILE A 98 -15.13 -5.99 -4.77
C ILE A 98 -15.73 -7.09 -3.88
N SER A 99 -15.85 -6.86 -2.58
CA SER A 99 -16.41 -7.84 -1.65
C SER A 99 -17.88 -8.18 -1.94
N SER A 100 -18.63 -7.26 -2.55
CA SER A 100 -20.03 -7.45 -2.91
C SER A 100 -20.24 -8.16 -4.25
N LEU A 101 -19.17 -8.34 -5.05
CA LEU A 101 -19.23 -8.99 -6.35
C LEU A 101 -18.91 -10.48 -6.23
N ASP A 102 -19.57 -11.30 -7.02
CA ASP A 102 -19.18 -12.69 -7.22
C ASP A 102 -18.06 -12.75 -8.27
N VAL A 103 -16.90 -13.26 -7.87
CA VAL A 103 -15.71 -13.24 -8.71
C VAL A 103 -15.83 -14.19 -9.92
N ALA A 104 -16.63 -15.25 -9.83
CA ALA A 104 -16.81 -16.21 -10.91
C ALA A 104 -17.69 -15.62 -12.02
N THR A 105 -18.78 -14.96 -11.66
CA THR A 105 -19.74 -14.40 -12.62
C THR A 105 -19.37 -13.02 -13.11
N ASN A 106 -18.63 -12.23 -12.30
CA ASN A 106 -18.29 -10.83 -12.58
C ASN A 106 -16.78 -10.61 -12.76
N PHE A 107 -16.05 -11.58 -13.29
CA PHE A 107 -14.59 -11.52 -13.43
C PHE A 107 -14.09 -10.21 -14.05
N SER A 108 -14.68 -9.77 -15.17
CA SER A 108 -14.24 -8.55 -15.88
C SER A 108 -14.35 -7.30 -15.00
N MET A 109 -15.43 -7.19 -14.21
CA MET A 109 -15.61 -6.06 -13.29
C MET A 109 -14.62 -6.13 -12.14
N VAL A 110 -14.45 -7.30 -11.51
CA VAL A 110 -13.46 -7.51 -10.44
C VAL A 110 -12.05 -7.20 -10.94
N TYR A 111 -11.70 -7.65 -12.15
CA TYR A 111 -10.41 -7.38 -12.77
C TYR A 111 -10.18 -5.88 -13.01
N LEU A 112 -11.18 -5.17 -13.53
CA LEU A 112 -11.11 -3.71 -13.70
C LEU A 112 -10.88 -3.00 -12.36
N LEU A 113 -11.61 -3.38 -11.32
CA LEU A 113 -11.42 -2.82 -9.98
C LEU A 113 -10.03 -3.13 -9.40
N CYS A 114 -9.50 -4.33 -9.70
CA CYS A 114 -8.13 -4.71 -9.33
C CYS A 114 -7.07 -3.87 -10.05
N ILE A 115 -7.30 -3.44 -11.30
CA ILE A 115 -6.42 -2.46 -11.98
C ILE A 115 -6.37 -1.15 -11.20
N PHE A 116 -7.53 -0.60 -10.82
CA PHE A 116 -7.58 0.62 -10.01
C PHE A 116 -6.91 0.44 -8.65
N MET A 117 -7.12 -0.71 -7.99
CA MET A 117 -6.42 -1.03 -6.74
C MET A 117 -4.90 -1.09 -6.93
N ALA A 118 -4.41 -1.68 -8.02
CA ALA A 118 -2.98 -1.75 -8.31
C ALA A 118 -2.36 -0.35 -8.53
N ILE A 119 -3.08 0.55 -9.23
CA ILE A 119 -2.66 1.95 -9.41
C ILE A 119 -2.66 2.69 -8.06
N CYS A 120 -3.71 2.55 -7.26
CA CYS A 120 -3.78 3.16 -5.93
C CYS A 120 -2.67 2.63 -5.02
N GLY A 121 -2.41 1.31 -5.02
CA GLY A 121 -1.35 0.69 -4.24
C GLY A 121 0.04 1.16 -4.65
N ALA A 122 0.31 1.25 -5.95
CA ALA A 122 1.59 1.77 -6.47
C ALA A 122 1.78 3.27 -6.14
N THR A 123 0.71 4.06 -6.14
CA THR A 123 0.75 5.47 -5.75
C THR A 123 0.93 5.61 -4.24
N GLN A 124 0.27 4.77 -3.45
CA GLN A 124 0.49 4.69 -1.99
C GLN A 124 1.95 4.36 -1.67
N ASP A 125 2.57 3.44 -2.41
CA ASP A 125 3.98 3.05 -2.24
C ASP A 125 4.92 4.26 -2.42
N ILE A 126 4.74 5.05 -3.49
CA ILE A 126 5.51 6.29 -3.71
C ILE A 126 5.35 7.24 -2.52
N ALA A 127 4.12 7.47 -2.07
CA ALA A 127 3.85 8.40 -0.98
C ALA A 127 4.37 7.89 0.38
N THR A 128 4.33 6.57 0.62
CA THR A 128 4.89 5.93 1.83
C THR A 128 6.39 6.10 1.87
N ASP A 129 7.09 5.77 0.78
CA ASP A 129 8.54 5.89 0.69
C ASP A 129 8.97 7.35 0.85
N GLY A 130 8.27 8.29 0.20
CA GLY A 130 8.52 9.72 0.34
C GLY A 130 8.33 10.22 1.78
N LEU A 131 7.25 9.82 2.46
CA LEU A 131 7.00 10.15 3.85
C LEU A 131 8.10 9.59 4.76
N VAL A 132 8.43 8.32 4.62
CA VAL A 132 9.44 7.64 5.44
C VAL A 132 10.82 8.26 5.23
N CYS A 133 11.22 8.53 3.98
CA CYS A 133 12.48 9.22 3.68
C CYS A 133 12.55 10.61 4.31
N SER A 134 11.42 11.34 4.35
CA SER A 134 11.38 12.68 4.95
C SER A 134 11.34 12.65 6.48
N LEU A 135 10.77 11.61 7.07
CA LEU A 135 10.70 11.45 8.52
C LEU A 135 12.01 10.94 9.13
N LEU A 136 12.72 10.02 8.48
CA LEU A 136 13.87 9.33 9.07
C LEU A 136 15.19 10.04 8.78
N THR A 137 16.00 10.16 9.81
CA THR A 137 17.41 10.58 9.69
C THR A 137 18.24 9.45 9.06
N GLU A 138 19.42 9.78 8.55
CA GLU A 138 20.34 8.78 7.96
C GLU A 138 20.64 7.60 8.89
N LYS A 139 20.79 7.88 10.20
CA LYS A 139 21.04 6.85 11.22
C LYS A 139 19.83 5.93 11.48
N GLU A 140 18.63 6.42 11.22
CA GLU A 140 17.37 5.70 11.43
C GLU A 140 16.94 4.89 10.18
N ARG A 141 17.50 5.19 9.00
CA ARG A 141 17.12 4.51 7.74
C ARG A 141 17.33 2.99 7.79
N GLY A 142 18.37 2.53 8.48
CA GLY A 142 18.58 1.09 8.67
C GLY A 142 17.43 0.40 9.42
N ILE A 143 16.90 1.04 10.47
CA ILE A 143 15.73 0.57 11.21
C ILE A 143 14.49 0.66 10.32
N GLY A 144 14.32 1.77 9.59
CA GLY A 144 13.23 1.96 8.63
C GLY A 144 13.16 0.84 7.59
N ASN A 145 14.28 0.48 6.98
CA ASN A 145 14.36 -0.62 6.02
C ASN A 145 14.02 -1.99 6.66
N GLY A 146 14.44 -2.20 7.91
CA GLY A 146 14.07 -3.39 8.67
C GLY A 146 12.55 -3.47 8.89
N ILE A 147 11.92 -2.36 9.24
CA ILE A 147 10.46 -2.26 9.42
C ILE A 147 9.73 -2.45 8.08
N GLN A 148 10.25 -1.87 6.99
CA GLN A 148 9.72 -2.08 5.64
C GLN A 148 9.71 -3.56 5.27
N THR A 149 10.83 -4.25 5.46
CA THR A 149 10.95 -5.68 5.17
C THR A 149 9.98 -6.51 6.04
N ALA A 150 9.97 -6.26 7.35
CA ALA A 150 9.08 -6.96 8.27
C ALA A 150 7.60 -6.68 7.96
N GLY A 151 7.24 -5.41 7.75
CA GLY A 151 5.89 -5.00 7.36
C GLY A 151 5.45 -5.66 6.05
N GLY A 152 6.34 -5.71 5.06
CA GLY A 152 6.08 -6.42 3.81
C GLY A 152 5.79 -7.91 4.02
N MET A 153 6.57 -8.60 4.85
CA MET A 153 6.32 -10.01 5.18
C MET A 153 4.98 -10.20 5.90
N PHE A 154 4.66 -9.36 6.89
CA PHE A 154 3.37 -9.41 7.58
C PHE A 154 2.20 -9.11 6.63
N GLY A 155 2.32 -8.11 5.78
CA GLY A 155 1.33 -7.79 4.77
C GLY A 155 1.09 -8.94 3.81
N PHE A 156 2.17 -9.60 3.36
CA PHE A 156 2.09 -10.77 2.51
C PHE A 156 1.39 -11.96 3.21
N MET A 157 1.75 -12.22 4.46
CA MET A 157 1.11 -13.29 5.27
C MET A 157 -0.40 -13.04 5.45
N ILE A 158 -0.80 -11.81 5.70
CA ILE A 158 -2.22 -11.45 5.87
C ILE A 158 -2.94 -11.50 4.53
N GLY A 159 -2.45 -10.80 3.52
CA GLY A 159 -3.13 -10.64 2.24
C GLY A 159 -3.22 -11.94 1.42
N ALA A 160 -2.23 -12.81 1.50
CA ALA A 160 -2.25 -14.11 0.87
C ALA A 160 -2.68 -15.22 1.85
N GLY A 161 -1.94 -15.39 2.94
CA GLY A 161 -2.11 -16.53 3.84
C GLY A 161 -3.42 -16.51 4.59
N LEU A 162 -3.68 -15.45 5.36
CA LEU A 162 -4.89 -15.36 6.20
C LEU A 162 -6.16 -15.37 5.34
N VAL A 163 -6.15 -14.66 4.19
CA VAL A 163 -7.29 -14.64 3.27
C VAL A 163 -7.57 -16.04 2.72
N LEU A 164 -6.54 -16.79 2.28
CA LEU A 164 -6.73 -18.16 1.78
C LEU A 164 -7.19 -19.12 2.86
N MET A 165 -6.68 -18.98 4.10
CA MET A 165 -7.11 -19.81 5.22
C MET A 165 -8.54 -19.53 5.65
N ALA A 166 -8.96 -18.26 5.62
CA ALA A 166 -10.29 -17.84 6.02
C ALA A 166 -11.35 -18.15 4.94
N TYR A 167 -10.98 -18.00 3.66
CA TYR A 167 -11.89 -18.10 2.53
C TYR A 167 -12.83 -19.32 2.55
N PRO A 168 -12.37 -20.57 2.87
CA PRO A 168 -13.26 -21.74 2.89
C PRO A 168 -14.35 -21.67 3.96
N SER A 169 -14.11 -20.97 5.06
CA SER A 169 -15.04 -20.89 6.20
C SER A 169 -15.92 -19.65 6.18
N VAL A 170 -15.38 -18.50 5.72
CA VAL A 170 -16.09 -17.22 5.79
C VAL A 170 -16.57 -16.72 4.42
N GLY A 171 -16.15 -17.36 3.33
CA GLY A 171 -16.51 -17.01 1.96
C GLY A 171 -15.76 -15.77 1.44
N TRP A 172 -16.08 -15.40 0.17
CA TRP A 172 -15.42 -14.32 -0.57
C TRP A 172 -15.59 -12.96 0.10
N GLN A 173 -16.83 -12.61 0.41
CA GLN A 173 -17.15 -11.28 0.94
C GLN A 173 -16.37 -10.95 2.19
N VAL A 174 -16.41 -11.83 3.19
CA VAL A 174 -15.74 -11.59 4.47
C VAL A 174 -14.21 -11.63 4.30
N ALA A 175 -13.69 -12.53 3.46
CA ALA A 175 -12.26 -12.61 3.17
C ALA A 175 -11.71 -11.29 2.59
N VAL A 176 -12.44 -10.66 1.66
CA VAL A 176 -12.05 -9.37 1.09
C VAL A 176 -12.26 -8.22 2.09
N LEU A 177 -13.30 -8.27 2.94
CA LEU A 177 -13.51 -7.27 3.99
C LEU A 177 -12.40 -7.28 5.07
N ILE A 178 -11.75 -8.42 5.30
CA ILE A 178 -10.56 -8.50 6.17
C ILE A 178 -9.43 -7.61 5.62
N LEU A 179 -9.24 -7.57 4.31
CA LEU A 179 -8.25 -6.69 3.67
C LEU A 179 -8.64 -5.21 3.81
N ALA A 180 -9.92 -4.90 3.63
CA ALA A 180 -10.43 -3.54 3.82
C ALA A 180 -10.22 -3.06 5.26
N ALA A 181 -10.50 -3.92 6.24
CA ALA A 181 -10.27 -3.64 7.66
C ALA A 181 -8.77 -3.43 7.96
N GLY A 182 -7.90 -4.29 7.41
CA GLY A 182 -6.44 -4.14 7.54
C GLY A 182 -5.94 -2.82 6.97
N THR A 183 -6.44 -2.40 5.80
CA THR A 183 -6.12 -1.11 5.20
C THR A 183 -6.65 0.06 6.03
N ALA A 184 -7.85 -0.07 6.59
CA ALA A 184 -8.46 0.96 7.43
C ALA A 184 -7.65 1.24 8.72
N VAL A 185 -6.87 0.30 9.23
CA VAL A 185 -6.01 0.51 10.42
C VAL A 185 -5.00 1.63 10.18
N SER A 186 -4.24 1.56 9.08
CA SER A 186 -3.26 2.62 8.76
C SER A 186 -3.94 3.92 8.34
N TRP A 187 -5.09 3.85 7.70
CA TRP A 187 -5.90 5.03 7.38
C TRP A 187 -6.33 5.79 8.65
N VAL A 188 -6.82 5.07 9.68
CA VAL A 188 -7.18 5.68 10.97
C VAL A 188 -5.96 6.31 11.64
N GLN A 189 -4.79 5.63 11.62
CA GLN A 189 -3.56 6.21 12.17
C GLN A 189 -3.16 7.50 11.44
N LEU A 190 -3.33 7.57 10.12
CA LEU A 190 -3.05 8.76 9.32
C LEU A 190 -3.97 9.94 9.68
N LEU A 191 -5.21 9.70 10.11
CA LEU A 191 -6.11 10.78 10.56
C LEU A 191 -5.54 11.54 11.77
N PHE A 192 -4.90 10.82 12.68
CA PHE A 192 -4.30 11.40 13.88
C PHE A 192 -2.84 11.84 13.69
N PHE A 193 -2.19 11.39 12.63
CA PHE A 193 -0.81 11.77 12.34
C PHE A 193 -0.76 13.18 11.73
N LYS A 194 0.13 14.03 12.25
CA LYS A 194 0.43 15.33 11.65
C LYS A 194 1.79 15.23 10.97
N GLU A 195 1.79 15.42 9.65
CA GLU A 195 3.02 15.47 8.88
C GLU A 195 3.80 16.73 9.26
N PRO A 196 5.08 16.63 9.63
CA PRO A 196 5.93 17.78 9.86
C PRO A 196 6.07 18.64 8.60
N GLU A 197 6.14 19.96 8.75
CA GLU A 197 6.44 20.83 7.60
C GLU A 197 7.89 20.61 7.16
N PHE A 198 8.06 20.06 5.97
CA PHE A 198 9.37 19.91 5.37
C PHE A 198 9.67 21.15 4.54
N HIS A 199 10.66 21.92 4.97
CA HIS A 199 11.28 22.92 4.12
C HIS A 199 12.14 22.18 3.09
N ILE A 200 11.55 21.86 1.94
CA ILE A 200 12.33 21.36 0.81
C ILE A 200 13.19 22.55 0.38
N GLN A 201 14.49 22.47 0.70
CA GLN A 201 15.44 23.39 0.07
C GLN A 201 15.30 23.18 -1.44
N PRO A 202 15.08 24.24 -2.23
CA PRO A 202 15.06 24.10 -3.66
C PRO A 202 16.37 23.44 -4.07
N TYR A 203 16.28 22.37 -4.87
CA TYR A 203 17.42 21.68 -5.45
C TYR A 203 18.33 22.75 -6.07
N GLN A 204 19.44 23.05 -5.44
CA GLN A 204 20.52 23.88 -6.00
C GLN A 204 21.20 23.06 -7.08
N GLY A 205 20.50 22.93 -8.21
CA GLY A 205 21.01 22.23 -9.37
C GLY A 205 22.29 22.91 -9.88
N TRP A 206 23.29 22.07 -10.15
CA TRP A 206 24.42 22.33 -11.08
C TRP A 206 25.29 23.60 -10.91
N GLN A 207 25.01 24.51 -9.95
CA GLN A 207 25.85 25.68 -9.73
C GLN A 207 27.05 25.46 -8.80
N ALA A 208 27.26 24.24 -8.31
CA ALA A 208 28.37 23.89 -7.43
C ALA A 208 29.53 23.17 -8.15
N VAL A 209 29.53 23.15 -9.48
CA VAL A 209 30.64 22.57 -10.30
C VAL A 209 31.07 23.59 -11.34
N SER A 210 31.53 24.74 -10.87
CA SER A 210 32.31 25.69 -11.68
C SER A 210 33.41 26.30 -10.82
#